data_9b2272998575e52780a3ebd3fe4fb39f
#
_entry.id   9b2272998575e52780a3ebd3fe4fb39f
#
_cell.length_a   1.000
_cell.length_b   1.000
_cell.length_c   1.000
_cell.angle_alpha   90.00
_cell.angle_beta   90.00
_cell.angle_gamma   90.00
#
_symmetry.space_group_name_H-M   'P 1'
#
loop_
_entity.id
_entity.type
_entity.pdbx_description
1 polymer ?
#
loop_
_entity_poly.entity_id
_entity_poly.type
_entity_poly.pdbx_seq_one_letter_code
_entity_poly.pdbx_strand_id
1 'polypeptide(L)'
;MTAEPTRFDEAWQTALDHAAEAAKGGRDVVVARDLLGRASLLIDDRADPLPADADELTELRNDFAAATHPFTGLDPVQTASVLFAPELFFDVPELTEVAPRTDGAGRVAVLERTVVGTDWLQDTGPSDGDAGDQAAEPRQERRVALYGFKGGVGRSTATTVLARYLADRGRCVLVVDLDLESPGVSNLLADPAGMPRHGIVDHLVESAVGNAEGLELVTRTSVLPYSGNGEVWLAPAGGQPLENQPYDYLAKLNRIYSDLPAPGPGGAPRPFAVRLEDAIAACEDQVAELSRRPDVVLLDSRAGIHDVAAVVLTRLSGLALLFAVDNPSTWEGYRMLLSEWQRRPDRARELRERIRIVAAMFHSAGDIGRLGTLRKHAYEMFTETLYNLPDDGDDAEPFLAPDWEEDDRPYAPIPILFGNDLVGLDPLRSRAWPELPFVEAAYRTFVTSVERLLPPQHREETA
;
A
#
# COMPACT_ATOMS: atom_id res chain seq x y z
N MET A 1 37.14 29.12 -1.09
CA MET A 1 36.62 27.77 -0.85
C MET A 1 35.15 27.87 -1.11
N THR A 2 34.64 27.27 -2.18
CA THR A 2 33.19 27.13 -2.38
C THR A 2 32.71 26.12 -1.34
N ALA A 3 31.78 26.52 -0.48
CA ALA A 3 31.13 25.60 0.45
C ALA A 3 30.60 24.39 -0.34
N GLU A 4 30.74 23.18 0.18
CA GLU A 4 30.08 22.01 -0.40
C GLU A 4 28.57 22.26 -0.44
N PRO A 5 27.90 21.93 -1.55
CA PRO A 5 26.47 22.13 -1.65
C PRO A 5 25.75 21.17 -0.68
N THR A 6 24.77 21.69 0.06
CA THR A 6 23.92 20.91 0.96
C THR A 6 23.22 19.80 0.16
N ARG A 7 23.18 18.58 0.72
CA ARG A 7 22.49 17.44 0.09
C ARG A 7 21.01 17.42 0.45
N PHE A 8 20.23 16.64 -0.30
CA PHE A 8 18.77 16.56 -0.17
C PHE A 8 18.29 16.31 1.28
N ASP A 9 18.85 15.28 1.94
CA ASP A 9 18.47 14.91 3.30
C ASP A 9 18.93 15.96 4.33
N GLU A 10 20.11 16.54 4.14
CA GLU A 10 20.64 17.61 4.98
C GLU A 10 19.80 18.89 4.85
N ALA A 11 19.43 19.26 3.62
CA ALA A 11 18.56 20.41 3.36
C ALA A 11 17.19 20.24 4.02
N TRP A 12 16.68 19.01 4.01
CA TRP A 12 15.42 18.69 4.64
C TRP A 12 15.48 18.84 6.17
N GLN A 13 16.47 18.24 6.81
CA GLN A 13 16.66 18.38 8.26
C GLN A 13 16.85 19.85 8.66
N THR A 14 17.65 20.57 7.90
CA THR A 14 17.85 22.02 8.08
C THR A 14 16.55 22.82 7.97
N ALA A 15 15.68 22.46 7.03
CA ALA A 15 14.38 23.12 6.88
C ALA A 15 13.48 22.88 8.10
N LEU A 16 13.47 21.66 8.65
CA LEU A 16 12.72 21.33 9.86
C LEU A 16 13.26 22.07 11.09
N ASP A 17 14.58 22.19 11.23
CA ASP A 17 15.22 22.91 12.33
C ASP A 17 14.85 24.41 12.30
N HIS A 18 14.85 25.03 11.11
CA HIS A 18 14.42 26.41 10.94
C HIS A 18 12.93 26.60 11.25
N ALA A 19 12.09 25.63 10.84
CA ALA A 19 10.66 25.66 11.15
C ALA A 19 10.41 25.58 12.66
N ALA A 20 11.13 24.71 13.37
CA ALA A 20 11.03 24.56 14.79
C ALA A 20 11.47 25.85 15.53
N GLU A 21 12.52 26.52 15.05
CA GLU A 21 12.96 27.81 15.60
C GLU A 21 11.93 28.91 15.35
N ALA A 22 11.40 29.01 14.12
CA ALA A 22 10.39 30.00 13.78
C ALA A 22 9.08 29.79 14.58
N ALA A 23 8.71 28.56 14.86
CA ALA A 23 7.51 28.21 15.64
C ALA A 23 7.60 28.64 17.11
N LYS A 24 8.80 28.86 17.66
CA LYS A 24 8.98 29.40 19.04
C LYS A 24 8.35 30.77 19.22
N GLY A 25 8.13 31.51 18.13
CA GLY A 25 7.37 32.76 18.13
C GLY A 25 5.86 32.61 18.37
N GLY A 26 5.36 31.39 18.59
CA GLY A 26 3.96 31.09 18.90
C GLY A 26 3.04 30.94 17.68
N ARG A 27 3.59 31.04 16.46
CA ARG A 27 2.85 30.85 15.20
C ARG A 27 3.07 29.47 14.65
N ASP A 28 2.03 28.88 14.04
CA ASP A 28 2.16 27.62 13.33
C ASP A 28 3.03 27.80 12.09
N VAL A 29 3.86 26.81 11.80
CA VAL A 29 4.77 26.82 10.65
C VAL A 29 4.57 25.55 9.87
N VAL A 30 4.40 25.69 8.55
CA VAL A 30 4.35 24.56 7.61
C VAL A 30 5.62 24.59 6.75
N VAL A 31 6.32 23.47 6.71
CA VAL A 31 7.39 23.23 5.73
C VAL A 31 6.76 22.61 4.50
N ALA A 32 6.62 23.40 3.43
CA ALA A 32 6.14 22.90 2.15
C ALA A 32 7.33 22.43 1.29
N ARG A 33 7.29 21.19 0.80
CA ARG A 33 8.30 20.65 -0.11
C ARG A 33 7.67 20.39 -1.49
N ASP A 34 8.25 20.96 -2.54
CA ASP A 34 7.76 20.83 -3.91
C ASP A 34 8.21 19.52 -4.58
N LEU A 35 7.73 19.27 -5.83
CA LEU A 35 8.07 18.08 -6.62
C LEU A 35 9.57 17.91 -6.94
N LEU A 36 10.36 18.96 -6.78
CA LEU A 36 11.82 18.94 -6.95
C LEU A 36 12.56 18.76 -5.62
N GLY A 37 11.82 18.61 -4.52
CA GLY A 37 12.37 18.49 -3.17
C GLY A 37 12.80 19.81 -2.56
N ARG A 38 12.40 20.97 -3.13
CA ARG A 38 12.75 22.29 -2.60
C ARG A 38 11.79 22.67 -1.49
N ALA A 39 12.35 23.12 -0.37
CA ALA A 39 11.61 23.50 0.82
C ALA A 39 11.30 25.00 0.87
N SER A 40 10.12 25.35 1.37
CA SER A 40 9.71 26.70 1.75
C SER A 40 9.10 26.67 3.14
N LEU A 41 9.32 27.69 3.95
CA LEU A 41 8.65 27.91 5.23
C LEU A 41 7.42 28.77 5.03
N LEU A 42 6.29 28.31 5.51
CA LEU A 42 5.03 29.04 5.50
C LEU A 42 4.63 29.31 6.96
N ILE A 43 4.51 30.58 7.34
CA ILE A 43 4.20 31.02 8.72
C ILE A 43 2.73 31.43 8.77
N ASP A 44 1.95 30.85 9.68
CA ASP A 44 0.55 31.23 9.88
C ASP A 44 0.45 32.52 10.69
N ASP A 45 0.26 33.63 9.99
CA ASP A 45 0.06 34.96 10.57
C ASP A 45 -1.38 35.47 10.37
N ARG A 46 -2.35 34.58 10.05
CA ARG A 46 -3.75 34.96 9.80
C ARG A 46 -4.39 35.68 10.99
N ALA A 47 -4.01 35.33 12.21
CA ALA A 47 -4.54 35.97 13.44
C ALA A 47 -3.90 37.30 13.74
N ASP A 48 -2.63 37.51 13.38
CA ASP A 48 -1.86 38.73 13.64
C ASP A 48 -0.83 38.90 12.49
N PRO A 49 -1.22 39.57 11.37
CA PRO A 49 -0.41 39.68 10.18
C PRO A 49 0.94 40.37 10.42
N LEU A 50 1.99 39.77 9.89
CA LEU A 50 3.35 40.27 9.94
C LEU A 50 3.59 41.25 8.77
N PRO A 51 4.26 42.38 8.98
CA PRO A 51 4.69 43.24 7.89
C PRO A 51 5.60 42.47 6.93
N ALA A 52 5.33 42.51 5.63
CA ALA A 52 6.08 41.78 4.63
C ALA A 52 7.58 42.19 4.54
N ASP A 53 7.88 43.40 4.99
CA ASP A 53 9.20 44.02 5.06
C ASP A 53 9.82 43.98 6.47
N ALA A 54 9.27 43.18 7.40
CA ALA A 54 9.85 43.02 8.72
C ALA A 54 11.30 42.49 8.62
N ASP A 55 12.21 43.13 9.37
CA ASP A 55 13.62 42.78 9.37
C ASP A 55 13.82 41.31 9.72
N GLU A 56 13.06 40.78 10.69
CA GLU A 56 13.11 39.38 11.13
C GLU A 56 12.74 38.40 10.00
N LEU A 57 11.70 38.71 9.19
CA LEU A 57 11.33 37.87 8.05
C LEU A 57 12.39 37.90 6.93
N THR A 58 13.02 39.06 6.75
CA THR A 58 14.07 39.21 5.76
C THR A 58 15.33 38.44 6.16
N GLU A 59 15.71 38.50 7.44
CA GLU A 59 16.82 37.73 7.99
C GLU A 59 16.55 36.22 7.92
N LEU A 60 15.40 35.76 8.40
CA LEU A 60 14.98 34.35 8.30
C LEU A 60 14.99 33.86 6.86
N ARG A 61 14.49 34.66 5.90
CA ARG A 61 14.49 34.31 4.47
C ARG A 61 15.90 34.09 3.92
N ASN A 62 16.82 34.98 4.27
CA ASN A 62 18.20 34.89 3.80
C ASN A 62 18.94 33.70 4.41
N ASP A 63 18.77 33.49 5.72
CA ASP A 63 19.41 32.40 6.46
C ASP A 63 18.87 31.05 5.98
N PHE A 64 17.57 30.90 5.88
CA PHE A 64 16.93 29.69 5.37
C PHE A 64 17.37 29.38 3.94
N ALA A 65 17.38 30.39 3.06
CA ALA A 65 17.79 30.20 1.68
C ALA A 65 19.27 29.79 1.58
N ALA A 66 20.14 30.38 2.36
CA ALA A 66 21.56 30.01 2.38
C ALA A 66 21.80 28.60 2.91
N ALA A 67 21.08 28.22 3.96
CA ALA A 67 21.24 26.94 4.63
C ALA A 67 20.65 25.73 3.84
N THR A 68 19.59 25.94 3.06
CA THR A 68 18.93 24.88 2.29
C THR A 68 19.37 24.81 0.82
N HIS A 69 20.18 25.75 0.32
CA HIS A 69 20.64 25.75 -1.09
C HIS A 69 21.40 24.47 -1.45
N PRO A 70 21.09 23.81 -2.60
CA PRO A 70 20.21 24.24 -3.70
C PRO A 70 18.73 23.82 -3.57
N PHE A 71 18.32 23.19 -2.48
CA PHE A 71 16.94 22.74 -2.25
C PHE A 71 16.06 23.81 -1.60
N THR A 72 16.30 25.06 -1.94
CA THR A 72 15.48 26.19 -1.50
C THR A 72 14.33 26.42 -2.47
N GLY A 73 13.11 26.61 -1.94
CA GLY A 73 11.95 27.01 -2.73
C GLY A 73 12.11 28.37 -3.42
N LEU A 74 11.29 28.64 -4.43
CA LEU A 74 11.35 29.93 -5.15
C LEU A 74 11.09 31.12 -4.23
N ASP A 75 10.14 30.93 -3.29
CA ASP A 75 9.86 31.85 -2.21
C ASP A 75 10.20 31.16 -0.89
N PRO A 76 11.41 31.37 -0.35
CA PRO A 76 11.93 30.58 0.77
C PRO A 76 11.12 30.69 2.04
N VAL A 77 10.59 31.87 2.35
CA VAL A 77 9.75 32.12 3.53
C VAL A 77 8.59 33.04 3.13
N GLN A 78 7.37 32.57 3.38
CA GLN A 78 6.13 33.30 3.13
C GLN A 78 5.26 33.29 4.36
N THR A 79 4.38 34.29 4.49
CA THR A 79 3.36 34.33 5.53
C THR A 79 1.97 34.08 4.94
N ALA A 80 1.06 33.55 5.72
CA ALA A 80 -0.30 33.25 5.27
C ALA A 80 -1.02 34.50 4.73
N SER A 81 -0.76 35.66 5.29
CA SER A 81 -1.36 36.95 4.90
C SER A 81 -1.02 37.39 3.48
N VAL A 82 0.09 36.91 2.89
CA VAL A 82 0.47 37.22 1.51
C VAL A 82 0.11 36.12 0.51
N LEU A 83 -0.30 34.95 0.97
CA LEU A 83 -0.72 33.85 0.11
C LEU A 83 -2.11 34.12 -0.48
N PHE A 84 -2.31 33.78 -1.75
CA PHE A 84 -3.61 33.93 -2.42
C PHE A 84 -4.70 33.01 -1.81
N ALA A 85 -4.33 31.80 -1.37
CA ALA A 85 -5.21 30.79 -0.80
C ALA A 85 -4.49 30.06 0.33
N PRO A 86 -4.33 30.67 1.52
CA PRO A 86 -3.59 30.10 2.64
C PRO A 86 -4.18 28.78 3.15
N GLU A 87 -5.49 28.58 3.01
CA GLU A 87 -6.19 27.35 3.38
C GLU A 87 -5.66 26.12 2.65
N LEU A 88 -5.10 26.26 1.46
CA LEU A 88 -4.47 25.16 0.69
C LEU A 88 -3.14 24.72 1.25
N PHE A 89 -2.63 25.40 2.28
CA PHE A 89 -1.36 25.08 2.92
C PHE A 89 -1.49 24.79 4.41
N PHE A 90 -2.45 25.40 5.09
CA PHE A 90 -2.58 25.31 6.54
C PHE A 90 -3.76 24.45 7.01
N ASP A 91 -4.79 24.28 6.16
CA ASP A 91 -6.05 23.67 6.55
C ASP A 91 -6.38 22.42 5.69
N VAL A 92 -5.35 21.72 5.22
CA VAL A 92 -5.48 20.53 4.37
C VAL A 92 -5.22 19.25 5.15
N PRO A 93 -5.91 18.14 4.82
CA PRO A 93 -5.77 16.87 5.52
C PRO A 93 -4.40 16.19 5.32
N GLU A 94 -3.66 16.58 4.27
CA GLU A 94 -2.34 16.03 3.95
C GLU A 94 -1.22 16.54 4.87
N LEU A 95 -1.50 17.51 5.74
CA LEU A 95 -0.52 18.01 6.70
C LEU A 95 -0.11 16.91 7.68
N THR A 96 1.20 16.66 7.73
CA THR A 96 1.79 15.78 8.74
C THR A 96 2.42 16.62 9.84
N GLU A 97 1.92 16.48 11.06
CA GLU A 97 2.48 17.17 12.22
C GLU A 97 3.82 16.52 12.61
N VAL A 98 4.86 17.34 12.76
CA VAL A 98 6.22 16.90 13.14
C VAL A 98 6.56 17.35 14.57
N ALA A 99 6.00 18.48 15.00
CA ALA A 99 6.07 18.94 16.36
C ALA A 99 4.74 19.55 16.79
N PRO A 100 4.09 19.01 17.85
CA PRO A 100 2.81 19.48 18.33
C PRO A 100 2.93 20.90 18.92
N ARG A 101 1.81 21.61 18.93
CA ARG A 101 1.74 22.91 19.60
C ARG A 101 1.98 22.73 21.10
N THR A 102 2.94 23.45 21.66
CA THR A 102 3.26 23.47 23.09
C THR A 102 2.98 24.86 23.67
N ASP A 103 2.97 24.98 25.01
CA ASP A 103 2.77 26.26 25.66
C ASP A 103 3.83 27.29 25.22
N GLY A 104 3.40 28.32 24.49
CA GLY A 104 4.23 29.39 23.97
C GLY A 104 4.89 29.15 22.62
N ALA A 105 4.77 27.94 22.02
CA ALA A 105 5.26 27.67 20.67
C ALA A 105 4.11 27.22 19.74
N GLY A 106 4.24 27.53 18.45
CA GLY A 106 3.34 27.06 17.40
C GLY A 106 3.59 25.59 17.04
N ARG A 107 2.67 25.02 16.31
CA ARG A 107 2.77 23.69 15.68
C ARG A 107 3.75 23.76 14.50
N VAL A 108 4.52 22.68 14.31
CA VAL A 108 5.29 22.48 13.05
C VAL A 108 4.67 21.32 12.28
N ALA A 109 4.30 21.58 11.04
CA ALA A 109 3.73 20.59 10.14
C ALA A 109 4.47 20.58 8.79
N VAL A 110 4.31 19.49 8.04
CA VAL A 110 4.94 19.28 6.73
C VAL A 110 3.85 19.08 5.69
N LEU A 111 4.02 19.74 4.54
CA LEU A 111 3.23 19.54 3.33
C LEU A 111 4.12 19.02 2.22
N GLU A 112 4.06 17.72 1.96
CA GLU A 112 4.81 17.06 0.88
C GLU A 112 4.04 17.11 -0.43
N ARG A 113 4.71 17.54 -1.50
CA ARG A 113 4.22 17.39 -2.87
C ARG A 113 5.06 16.34 -3.57
N THR A 114 4.49 15.17 -3.79
CA THR A 114 5.15 14.04 -4.44
C THR A 114 4.34 13.56 -5.63
N VAL A 115 4.99 12.86 -6.57
CA VAL A 115 4.31 12.21 -7.70
C VAL A 115 3.97 10.76 -7.36
N VAL A 116 4.77 10.14 -6.48
CA VAL A 116 4.66 8.72 -6.10
C VAL A 116 4.89 8.61 -4.59
N GLY A 117 4.22 7.67 -3.96
CA GLY A 117 4.48 7.32 -2.55
C GLY A 117 3.61 8.08 -1.54
N THR A 118 2.69 8.91 -1.96
CA THR A 118 1.78 9.64 -1.07
C THR A 118 0.94 8.68 -0.23
N ASP A 119 0.47 7.59 -0.84
CA ASP A 119 -0.39 6.59 -0.19
C ASP A 119 0.31 5.77 0.92
N TRP A 120 1.65 5.79 1.01
CA TRP A 120 2.38 5.13 2.10
C TRP A 120 2.18 5.80 3.46
N LEU A 121 1.91 7.09 3.47
CA LEU A 121 1.84 7.93 4.67
C LEU A 121 0.44 8.49 4.94
N GLN A 122 -0.46 8.47 3.97
CA GLN A 122 -1.80 9.02 4.15
C GLN A 122 -2.60 8.20 5.17
N ASP A 123 -3.31 8.93 6.02
CA ASP A 123 -4.29 8.36 6.94
C ASP A 123 -5.56 8.02 6.15
N THR A 124 -5.50 6.89 5.49
CA THR A 124 -6.62 6.36 4.72
C THR A 124 -7.43 5.42 5.61
N GLY A 125 -8.06 5.96 6.65
CA GLY A 125 -9.10 5.23 7.37
C GLY A 125 -10.14 4.65 6.39
N PRO A 126 -10.87 3.59 6.74
CA PRO A 126 -11.96 3.09 5.91
C PRO A 126 -12.87 4.26 5.52
N SER A 127 -13.25 4.34 4.25
CA SER A 127 -14.15 5.41 3.80
C SER A 127 -15.47 5.29 4.58
N ASP A 128 -15.97 6.42 5.10
CA ASP A 128 -17.28 6.51 5.78
C ASP A 128 -18.49 6.03 4.93
N GLY A 129 -18.24 5.60 3.69
CA GLY A 129 -19.23 5.05 2.78
C GLY A 129 -19.84 3.70 3.20
N ASP A 130 -19.20 2.96 4.10
CA ASP A 130 -19.70 1.68 4.62
C ASP A 130 -20.60 1.83 5.87
N ALA A 131 -20.93 3.07 6.26
CA ALA A 131 -21.78 3.36 7.42
C ALA A 131 -23.27 2.95 7.25
N GLY A 132 -23.65 2.34 6.11
CA GLY A 132 -25.03 1.97 5.79
C GLY A 132 -25.50 0.62 6.31
N ASP A 133 -24.60 -0.31 6.60
CA ASP A 133 -24.99 -1.65 7.07
C ASP A 133 -24.13 -2.08 8.28
N GLN A 134 -24.59 -1.73 9.47
CA GLN A 134 -23.93 -2.03 10.76
C GLN A 134 -23.80 -3.55 11.05
N ALA A 135 -24.27 -4.43 10.17
CA ALA A 135 -24.25 -5.88 10.32
C ALA A 135 -23.27 -6.59 9.36
N ALA A 136 -22.69 -5.90 8.38
CA ALA A 136 -21.76 -6.51 7.44
C ALA A 136 -20.31 -6.40 7.96
N GLU A 137 -19.59 -7.54 7.99
CA GLU A 137 -18.14 -7.54 8.27
C GLU A 137 -17.42 -6.61 7.28
N PRO A 138 -16.44 -5.81 7.74
CA PRO A 138 -15.67 -4.94 6.88
C PRO A 138 -15.07 -5.72 5.70
N ARG A 139 -15.19 -5.20 4.48
CA ARG A 139 -14.63 -5.85 3.27
C ARG A 139 -13.14 -6.13 3.41
N GLN A 140 -12.43 -5.24 4.10
CA GLN A 140 -10.99 -5.32 4.33
C GLN A 140 -10.57 -6.64 5.00
N GLU A 141 -11.33 -7.15 5.98
CA GLU A 141 -10.99 -8.37 6.73
C GLU A 141 -10.91 -9.61 5.83
N ARG A 142 -11.64 -9.64 4.72
CA ARG A 142 -11.62 -10.74 3.75
C ARG A 142 -10.55 -10.59 2.67
N ARG A 143 -9.89 -9.43 2.59
CA ARG A 143 -8.89 -9.13 1.58
C ARG A 143 -7.49 -9.49 2.08
N VAL A 144 -6.78 -10.28 1.29
CA VAL A 144 -5.41 -10.73 1.56
C VAL A 144 -4.49 -10.18 0.47
N ALA A 145 -3.53 -9.38 0.86
CA ALA A 145 -2.49 -8.88 -0.04
C ALA A 145 -1.34 -9.87 -0.16
N LEU A 146 -0.91 -10.15 -1.38
CA LEU A 146 0.35 -10.84 -1.65
C LEU A 146 1.33 -9.83 -2.24
N TYR A 147 2.33 -9.45 -1.48
CA TYR A 147 3.29 -8.42 -1.83
C TYR A 147 4.71 -8.92 -1.71
N GLY A 148 5.61 -8.43 -2.56
CA GLY A 148 7.04 -8.68 -2.46
C GLY A 148 7.84 -7.47 -2.87
N PHE A 149 8.88 -7.12 -2.09
CA PHE A 149 9.76 -6.02 -2.46
C PHE A 149 10.47 -6.27 -3.80
N LYS A 150 10.78 -7.54 -4.12
CA LYS A 150 11.38 -7.95 -5.39
C LYS A 150 10.37 -8.70 -6.26
N GLY A 151 10.47 -8.51 -7.57
CA GLY A 151 9.77 -9.32 -8.55
C GLY A 151 10.36 -10.73 -8.69
N GLY A 152 9.59 -11.66 -9.28
CA GLY A 152 10.05 -13.00 -9.56
C GLY A 152 10.17 -13.94 -8.35
N VAL A 153 9.58 -13.58 -7.22
CA VAL A 153 9.61 -14.39 -5.98
C VAL A 153 8.47 -15.41 -5.88
N GLY A 154 7.68 -15.60 -6.94
CA GLY A 154 6.62 -16.61 -7.00
C GLY A 154 5.27 -16.19 -6.40
N ARG A 155 4.98 -14.89 -6.24
CA ARG A 155 3.70 -14.37 -5.70
C ARG A 155 2.49 -14.86 -6.48
N SER A 156 2.42 -14.59 -7.78
CA SER A 156 1.27 -14.95 -8.63
C SER A 156 1.01 -16.45 -8.67
N THR A 157 2.09 -17.27 -8.62
CA THR A 157 1.97 -18.72 -8.47
C THR A 157 1.37 -19.08 -7.10
N ALA A 158 1.85 -18.45 -6.04
CA ALA A 158 1.33 -18.66 -4.69
C ALA A 158 -0.15 -18.23 -4.57
N THR A 159 -0.52 -17.10 -5.20
CA THR A 159 -1.91 -16.63 -5.30
C THR A 159 -2.79 -17.68 -5.96
N THR A 160 -2.36 -18.25 -7.09
CA THR A 160 -3.10 -19.29 -7.82
C THR A 160 -3.26 -20.58 -7.01
N VAL A 161 -2.18 -21.04 -6.37
CA VAL A 161 -2.21 -22.25 -5.51
C VAL A 161 -3.14 -22.03 -4.31
N LEU A 162 -3.06 -20.87 -3.66
CA LEU A 162 -3.91 -20.53 -2.52
C LEU A 162 -5.40 -20.44 -2.94
N ALA A 163 -5.68 -19.79 -4.07
CA ALA A 163 -7.06 -19.68 -4.58
C ALA A 163 -7.68 -21.06 -4.81
N ARG A 164 -6.95 -21.95 -5.48
CA ARG A 164 -7.40 -23.32 -5.70
C ARG A 164 -7.60 -24.07 -4.38
N TYR A 165 -6.63 -24.02 -3.47
CA TYR A 165 -6.69 -24.71 -2.18
C TYR A 165 -7.92 -24.27 -1.36
N LEU A 166 -8.27 -22.99 -1.38
CA LEU A 166 -9.44 -22.46 -0.69
C LEU A 166 -10.75 -22.89 -1.39
N ALA A 167 -10.75 -22.91 -2.72
CA ALA A 167 -11.91 -23.39 -3.49
C ALA A 167 -12.15 -24.89 -3.28
N ASP A 168 -11.11 -25.74 -3.19
CA ASP A 168 -11.24 -27.16 -2.84
C ASP A 168 -11.91 -27.35 -1.47
N ARG A 169 -11.91 -26.32 -0.60
CA ARG A 169 -12.57 -26.29 0.72
C ARG A 169 -13.93 -25.60 0.70
N GLY A 170 -14.46 -25.35 -0.49
CA GLY A 170 -15.81 -24.79 -0.67
C GLY A 170 -15.88 -23.27 -0.59
N ARG A 171 -14.74 -22.53 -0.45
CA ARG A 171 -14.76 -21.07 -0.43
C ARG A 171 -14.98 -20.48 -1.81
N CYS A 172 -15.68 -19.35 -1.87
CA CYS A 172 -15.72 -18.46 -3.04
C CYS A 172 -14.56 -17.50 -2.95
N VAL A 173 -13.63 -17.59 -3.90
CA VAL A 173 -12.40 -16.80 -3.90
C VAL A 173 -12.41 -15.88 -5.12
N LEU A 174 -12.21 -14.57 -4.88
CA LEU A 174 -11.93 -13.60 -5.94
C LEU A 174 -10.43 -13.32 -5.95
N VAL A 175 -9.79 -13.46 -7.10
CA VAL A 175 -8.40 -13.03 -7.33
C VAL A 175 -8.42 -11.75 -8.15
N VAL A 176 -7.74 -10.71 -7.65
CA VAL A 176 -7.61 -9.41 -8.32
C VAL A 176 -6.15 -9.20 -8.73
N ASP A 177 -5.91 -9.01 -10.02
CA ASP A 177 -4.57 -8.72 -10.55
C ASP A 177 -4.30 -7.22 -10.45
N LEU A 178 -3.46 -6.84 -9.51
CA LEU A 178 -3.04 -5.47 -9.24
C LEU A 178 -1.59 -5.18 -9.65
N ASP A 179 -0.93 -6.10 -10.36
CA ASP A 179 0.33 -5.79 -11.05
C ASP A 179 0.00 -5.17 -12.42
N LEU A 180 -0.53 -3.95 -12.37
CA LEU A 180 -1.13 -3.28 -13.54
C LEU A 180 -0.12 -3.01 -14.65
N GLU A 181 1.16 -2.89 -14.36
CA GLU A 181 2.21 -2.66 -15.36
C GLU A 181 2.80 -3.96 -15.92
N SER A 182 2.65 -5.08 -15.19
CA SER A 182 3.14 -6.39 -15.60
C SER A 182 2.18 -7.51 -15.16
N PRO A 183 0.95 -7.52 -15.69
CA PRO A 183 -0.07 -8.48 -15.28
C PRO A 183 0.43 -9.92 -15.36
N GLY A 184 0.30 -10.65 -14.25
CA GLY A 184 0.84 -12.01 -14.13
C GLY A 184 -0.23 -13.05 -13.81
N VAL A 185 -0.97 -12.88 -12.72
CA VAL A 185 -1.94 -13.87 -12.24
C VAL A 185 -3.14 -14.01 -13.19
N SER A 186 -3.47 -12.96 -13.94
CA SER A 186 -4.53 -13.02 -14.96
C SER A 186 -4.32 -14.16 -15.96
N ASN A 187 -3.07 -14.30 -16.44
CA ASN A 187 -2.73 -15.35 -17.42
C ASN A 187 -2.61 -16.76 -16.80
N LEU A 188 -2.53 -16.86 -15.47
CA LEU A 188 -2.55 -18.14 -14.77
C LEU A 188 -3.96 -18.68 -14.52
N LEU A 189 -4.96 -17.80 -14.50
CA LEU A 189 -6.34 -18.12 -14.12
C LEU A 189 -7.35 -18.11 -15.28
N ALA A 190 -7.04 -17.46 -16.38
CA ALA A 190 -7.90 -17.46 -17.56
C ALA A 190 -7.07 -17.56 -18.85
N ASP A 191 -7.60 -18.31 -19.83
CA ASP A 191 -7.10 -18.23 -21.19
C ASP A 191 -7.64 -16.96 -21.89
N PRO A 192 -7.04 -16.52 -23.00
CA PRO A 192 -7.47 -15.30 -23.67
C PRO A 192 -8.98 -15.27 -24.02
N ALA A 193 -9.57 -16.40 -24.37
CA ALA A 193 -10.98 -16.47 -24.73
C ALA A 193 -11.92 -16.38 -23.51
N GLY A 194 -11.40 -16.66 -22.30
CA GLY A 194 -12.14 -16.61 -21.04
C GLY A 194 -11.96 -15.30 -20.27
N MET A 195 -11.16 -14.35 -20.77
CA MET A 195 -11.01 -13.04 -20.13
C MET A 195 -12.29 -12.20 -20.26
N PRO A 196 -12.66 -11.44 -19.20
CA PRO A 196 -13.79 -10.51 -19.31
C PRO A 196 -13.42 -9.33 -20.22
N ARG A 197 -14.42 -8.56 -20.64
CA ARG A 197 -14.23 -7.40 -21.54
C ARG A 197 -13.46 -6.27 -20.89
N HIS A 198 -13.55 -6.13 -19.60
CA HIS A 198 -12.97 -5.04 -18.84
C HIS A 198 -12.19 -5.60 -17.66
N GLY A 199 -11.27 -4.81 -17.15
CA GLY A 199 -10.51 -5.12 -15.95
C GLY A 199 -10.39 -3.91 -15.03
N ILE A 200 -9.49 -3.99 -14.05
CA ILE A 200 -9.27 -2.92 -13.06
C ILE A 200 -8.93 -1.60 -13.74
N VAL A 201 -8.01 -1.60 -14.72
CA VAL A 201 -7.61 -0.38 -15.45
C VAL A 201 -8.79 0.23 -16.21
N ASP A 202 -9.65 -0.59 -16.79
CA ASP A 202 -10.86 -0.13 -17.49
C ASP A 202 -11.82 0.55 -16.52
N HIS A 203 -12.10 -0.08 -15.38
CA HIS A 203 -12.98 0.51 -14.36
C HIS A 203 -12.45 1.86 -13.87
N LEU A 204 -11.14 1.95 -13.59
CA LEU A 204 -10.50 3.19 -13.10
C LEU A 204 -10.63 4.34 -14.11
N VAL A 205 -10.52 4.07 -15.41
CA VAL A 205 -10.67 5.10 -16.46
C VAL A 205 -12.14 5.47 -16.66
N GLU A 206 -13.03 4.49 -16.79
CA GLU A 206 -14.45 4.72 -17.07
C GLU A 206 -15.16 5.41 -15.88
N SER A 207 -14.83 5.00 -14.64
CA SER A 207 -15.39 5.63 -13.44
C SER A 207 -14.95 7.08 -13.25
N ALA A 208 -13.79 7.47 -13.82
CA ALA A 208 -13.33 8.85 -13.75
C ALA A 208 -14.26 9.84 -14.48
N VAL A 209 -15.00 9.36 -15.46
CA VAL A 209 -15.97 10.15 -16.23
C VAL A 209 -17.43 9.71 -15.99
N GLY A 210 -17.68 8.87 -14.98
CA GLY A 210 -19.02 8.41 -14.62
C GLY A 210 -19.60 7.36 -15.57
N ASN A 211 -18.77 6.59 -16.27
CA ASN A 211 -19.16 5.61 -17.28
C ASN A 211 -18.85 4.15 -16.87
N ALA A 212 -18.83 3.85 -15.58
CA ALA A 212 -18.47 2.51 -15.08
C ALA A 212 -19.66 1.53 -15.02
N GLU A 213 -20.89 1.99 -15.28
CA GLU A 213 -22.07 1.13 -15.26
C GLU A 213 -22.02 0.09 -16.39
N GLY A 214 -22.35 -1.17 -16.07
CA GLY A 214 -22.43 -2.27 -17.04
C GLY A 214 -21.09 -2.84 -17.51
N LEU A 215 -19.95 -2.48 -16.85
CA LEU A 215 -18.68 -3.11 -17.14
C LEU A 215 -18.66 -4.57 -16.69
N GLU A 216 -18.19 -5.46 -17.55
CA GLU A 216 -17.95 -6.88 -17.25
C GLU A 216 -16.52 -7.01 -16.70
N LEU A 217 -16.37 -7.00 -15.35
CA LEU A 217 -15.07 -6.90 -14.66
C LEU A 217 -14.49 -8.24 -14.22
N VAL A 218 -15.32 -9.28 -14.10
CA VAL A 218 -14.92 -10.56 -13.52
C VAL A 218 -15.28 -11.74 -14.41
N THR A 219 -14.50 -12.81 -14.28
CA THR A 219 -14.81 -14.09 -14.92
C THR A 219 -14.54 -15.23 -13.95
N ARG A 220 -15.35 -16.30 -14.04
CA ARG A 220 -15.07 -17.55 -13.31
C ARG A 220 -14.01 -18.34 -14.06
N THR A 221 -12.93 -18.73 -13.37
CA THR A 221 -11.85 -19.50 -13.99
C THR A 221 -12.34 -20.85 -14.51
N SER A 222 -11.92 -21.19 -15.73
CA SER A 222 -12.16 -22.51 -16.35
C SER A 222 -10.85 -23.31 -16.52
N VAL A 223 -9.72 -22.67 -16.25
CA VAL A 223 -8.39 -23.27 -16.48
C VAL A 223 -7.78 -23.89 -15.24
N LEU A 224 -8.29 -23.56 -14.05
CA LEU A 224 -7.81 -24.07 -12.79
C LEU A 224 -8.77 -25.13 -12.24
N PRO A 225 -8.41 -26.42 -12.28
CA PRO A 225 -9.27 -27.47 -11.73
C PRO A 225 -9.30 -27.39 -10.20
N TYR A 226 -10.47 -27.49 -9.63
CA TYR A 226 -10.73 -27.61 -8.19
C TYR A 226 -11.93 -28.52 -7.95
N SER A 227 -12.06 -29.02 -6.72
CA SER A 227 -13.10 -29.95 -6.33
C SER A 227 -14.15 -29.27 -5.42
N GLY A 228 -15.32 -29.90 -5.27
CA GLY A 228 -16.34 -29.43 -4.32
C GLY A 228 -17.17 -28.24 -4.83
N ASN A 229 -17.72 -27.48 -3.87
CA ASN A 229 -18.65 -26.37 -4.12
C ASN A 229 -17.98 -25.00 -4.11
N GLY A 230 -16.65 -24.95 -4.09
CA GLY A 230 -15.92 -23.70 -4.13
C GLY A 230 -15.90 -23.07 -5.51
N GLU A 231 -15.43 -21.84 -5.57
CA GLU A 231 -15.34 -21.05 -6.77
C GLU A 231 -14.06 -20.23 -6.79
N VAL A 232 -13.49 -20.07 -7.98
CA VAL A 232 -12.40 -19.12 -8.22
C VAL A 232 -12.84 -18.15 -9.31
N TRP A 233 -12.84 -16.87 -8.96
CA TRP A 233 -13.13 -15.76 -9.84
C TRP A 233 -11.88 -14.93 -10.07
N LEU A 234 -11.78 -14.33 -11.23
CA LEU A 234 -10.68 -13.44 -11.63
C LEU A 234 -11.23 -12.06 -11.99
N ALA A 235 -10.65 -11.02 -11.40
CA ALA A 235 -10.69 -9.65 -11.88
C ALA A 235 -9.30 -9.32 -12.48
N PRO A 236 -9.15 -9.29 -13.81
CA PRO A 236 -7.84 -9.06 -14.43
C PRO A 236 -7.43 -7.58 -14.35
N ALA A 237 -6.13 -7.32 -14.49
CA ALA A 237 -5.61 -5.95 -14.58
C ALA A 237 -6.23 -5.17 -15.73
N GLY A 238 -6.39 -5.79 -16.89
CA GLY A 238 -7.09 -5.23 -18.04
C GLY A 238 -7.95 -6.26 -18.74
N GLY A 239 -8.98 -5.80 -19.42
CA GLY A 239 -9.93 -6.65 -20.13
C GLY A 239 -9.45 -7.09 -21.51
N GLN A 240 -10.27 -7.86 -22.18
CA GLN A 240 -10.08 -8.27 -23.58
C GLN A 240 -11.16 -7.67 -24.46
N PRO A 241 -10.81 -6.76 -25.37
CA PRO A 241 -11.76 -6.15 -26.27
C PRO A 241 -12.33 -7.16 -27.27
N LEU A 242 -13.47 -6.83 -27.84
CA LEU A 242 -14.04 -7.58 -28.95
C LEU A 242 -13.12 -7.49 -30.19
N GLU A 243 -13.23 -8.51 -31.10
CA GLU A 243 -12.53 -8.47 -32.37
C GLU A 243 -12.79 -7.16 -33.12
N ASN A 244 -11.72 -6.57 -33.63
CA ASN A 244 -11.71 -5.30 -34.37
C ASN A 244 -12.03 -4.03 -33.56
N GLN A 245 -12.02 -4.09 -32.23
CA GLN A 245 -12.07 -2.90 -31.39
C GLN A 245 -10.67 -2.50 -30.93
N PRO A 246 -10.34 -1.19 -30.97
CA PRO A 246 -9.07 -0.73 -30.44
C PRO A 246 -9.04 -0.89 -28.91
N TYR A 247 -7.91 -1.35 -28.38
CA TYR A 247 -7.67 -1.42 -26.95
C TYR A 247 -6.28 -0.85 -26.62
N ASP A 248 -6.25 0.37 -26.12
CA ASP A 248 -5.01 1.05 -25.79
C ASP A 248 -4.78 0.97 -24.26
N TYR A 249 -4.17 -0.13 -23.83
CA TYR A 249 -3.84 -0.38 -22.42
C TYR A 249 -2.92 0.69 -21.85
N LEU A 250 -1.89 1.09 -22.61
CA LEU A 250 -0.91 2.06 -22.13
C LEU A 250 -1.52 3.46 -21.95
N ALA A 251 -2.40 3.86 -22.85
CA ALA A 251 -3.11 5.14 -22.71
C ALA A 251 -4.02 5.15 -21.48
N LYS A 252 -4.66 4.04 -21.15
CA LYS A 252 -5.45 3.87 -19.92
C LYS A 252 -4.56 3.90 -18.69
N LEU A 253 -3.50 3.09 -18.66
CA LEU A 253 -2.56 2.98 -17.55
C LEU A 253 -1.96 4.34 -17.16
N ASN A 254 -1.63 5.19 -18.14
CA ASN A 254 -1.09 6.51 -17.89
C ASN A 254 -2.08 7.50 -17.24
N ARG A 255 -3.35 7.13 -17.05
CA ARG A 255 -4.41 8.01 -16.52
C ARG A 255 -5.00 7.57 -15.19
N ILE A 256 -4.69 6.37 -14.74
CA ILE A 256 -5.35 5.80 -13.56
C ILE A 256 -4.81 6.33 -12.24
N TYR A 257 -3.54 6.71 -12.17
CA TYR A 257 -2.87 7.08 -10.91
C TYR A 257 -3.18 8.48 -10.41
N SER A 258 -3.81 9.32 -11.23
CA SER A 258 -4.14 10.69 -10.84
C SER A 258 -5.33 10.73 -9.89
N ASP A 259 -5.25 11.58 -8.89
CA ASP A 259 -6.42 11.98 -8.12
C ASP A 259 -7.40 12.73 -9.02
N LEU A 260 -8.68 12.52 -8.82
CA LEU A 260 -9.71 13.26 -9.54
C LEU A 260 -10.07 14.52 -8.76
N PRO A 261 -10.19 15.67 -9.46
CA PRO A 261 -10.66 16.89 -8.82
C PRO A 261 -12.08 16.72 -8.27
N ALA A 262 -12.42 17.55 -7.30
CA ALA A 262 -13.78 17.63 -6.80
C ALA A 262 -14.80 17.84 -7.94
N PRO A 263 -15.93 17.14 -7.95
CA PRO A 263 -16.93 17.22 -9.04
C PRO A 263 -17.66 18.57 -9.13
N GLY A 264 -17.36 19.53 -8.26
CA GLY A 264 -17.93 20.88 -8.24
C GLY A 264 -17.68 21.61 -6.92
N PRO A 265 -18.19 22.85 -6.76
CA PRO A 265 -18.03 23.60 -5.53
C PRO A 265 -18.59 22.84 -4.33
N GLY A 266 -17.75 22.59 -3.31
CA GLY A 266 -18.11 21.85 -2.11
C GLY A 266 -18.01 20.31 -2.21
N GLY A 267 -17.62 19.76 -3.35
CA GLY A 267 -17.26 18.34 -3.48
C GLY A 267 -15.86 18.08 -2.94
N ALA A 268 -15.59 16.83 -2.55
CA ALA A 268 -14.25 16.39 -2.19
C ALA A 268 -13.53 15.78 -3.41
N PRO A 269 -12.20 15.95 -3.52
CA PRO A 269 -11.42 15.20 -4.51
C PRO A 269 -11.53 13.70 -4.24
N ARG A 270 -11.38 12.88 -5.28
CA ARG A 270 -11.36 11.42 -5.16
C ARG A 270 -9.93 10.91 -5.38
N PRO A 271 -9.19 10.61 -4.29
CA PRO A 271 -7.84 10.09 -4.36
C PRO A 271 -7.77 8.75 -5.12
N PHE A 272 -6.59 8.44 -5.67
CA PHE A 272 -6.35 7.16 -6.33
C PHE A 272 -6.69 5.97 -5.42
N ALA A 273 -6.34 6.04 -4.13
CA ALA A 273 -6.62 4.99 -3.15
C ALA A 273 -8.13 4.67 -3.04
N VAL A 274 -8.97 5.69 -2.99
CA VAL A 274 -10.45 5.52 -2.93
C VAL A 274 -10.96 4.91 -4.24
N ARG A 275 -10.47 5.38 -5.39
CA ARG A 275 -10.87 4.87 -6.71
C ARG A 275 -10.49 3.41 -6.91
N LEU A 276 -9.32 3.00 -6.41
CA LEU A 276 -8.89 1.61 -6.44
C LEU A 276 -9.73 0.73 -5.52
N GLU A 277 -10.09 1.23 -4.34
CA GLU A 277 -11.02 0.53 -3.44
C GLU A 277 -12.39 0.32 -4.08
N ASP A 278 -12.96 1.36 -4.70
CA ASP A 278 -14.23 1.28 -5.43
C ASP A 278 -14.18 0.27 -6.59
N ALA A 279 -13.05 0.21 -7.32
CA ALA A 279 -12.86 -0.76 -8.40
C ALA A 279 -12.89 -2.21 -7.90
N ILE A 280 -12.22 -2.48 -6.77
CA ILE A 280 -12.22 -3.81 -6.17
C ILE A 280 -13.61 -4.15 -5.60
N ALA A 281 -14.26 -3.18 -4.94
CA ALA A 281 -15.61 -3.36 -4.44
C ALA A 281 -16.61 -3.68 -5.58
N ALA A 282 -16.50 -3.01 -6.73
CA ALA A 282 -17.32 -3.32 -7.90
C ALA A 282 -17.10 -4.76 -8.41
N CYS A 283 -15.87 -5.27 -8.36
CA CYS A 283 -15.59 -6.67 -8.70
C CYS A 283 -16.20 -7.63 -7.68
N GLU A 284 -16.10 -7.35 -6.37
CA GLU A 284 -16.73 -8.15 -5.32
C GLU A 284 -18.25 -8.21 -5.46
N ASP A 285 -18.88 -7.07 -5.73
CA ASP A 285 -20.33 -6.96 -5.93
C ASP A 285 -20.77 -7.72 -7.19
N GLN A 286 -20.01 -7.63 -8.28
CA GLN A 286 -20.33 -8.38 -9.51
C GLN A 286 -20.22 -9.89 -9.29
N VAL A 287 -19.25 -10.40 -8.51
CA VAL A 287 -19.21 -11.81 -8.14
C VAL A 287 -20.42 -12.19 -7.29
N ALA A 288 -20.83 -11.33 -6.35
CA ALA A 288 -22.00 -11.58 -5.52
C ALA A 288 -23.30 -11.64 -6.33
N GLU A 289 -23.45 -10.80 -7.36
CA GLU A 289 -24.59 -10.82 -8.29
C GLU A 289 -24.60 -12.06 -9.18
N LEU A 290 -23.43 -12.50 -9.67
CA LEU A 290 -23.31 -13.64 -10.58
C LEU A 290 -23.39 -14.99 -9.87
N SER A 291 -23.05 -15.06 -8.59
CA SER A 291 -23.04 -16.29 -7.79
C SER A 291 -23.31 -16.02 -6.31
N ARG A 292 -22.29 -15.66 -5.56
CA ARG A 292 -22.35 -15.37 -4.11
C ARG A 292 -21.20 -14.47 -3.70
N ARG A 293 -21.34 -13.82 -2.54
CA ARG A 293 -20.29 -12.95 -1.97
C ARG A 293 -18.97 -13.72 -1.82
N PRO A 294 -17.83 -13.15 -2.24
CA PRO A 294 -16.54 -13.78 -2.00
C PRO A 294 -16.26 -13.97 -0.50
N ASP A 295 -15.87 -15.18 -0.11
CA ASP A 295 -15.38 -15.47 1.25
C ASP A 295 -13.97 -14.91 1.47
N VAL A 296 -13.16 -14.85 0.39
CA VAL A 296 -11.78 -14.36 0.41
C VAL A 296 -11.50 -13.63 -0.89
N VAL A 297 -10.80 -12.49 -0.78
CA VAL A 297 -10.31 -11.72 -1.95
C VAL A 297 -8.79 -11.69 -1.89
N LEU A 298 -8.12 -12.26 -2.89
CA LEU A 298 -6.66 -12.29 -3.01
C LEU A 298 -6.21 -11.15 -3.91
N LEU A 299 -5.43 -10.22 -3.38
CA LEU A 299 -4.88 -9.08 -4.08
C LEU A 299 -3.44 -9.39 -4.50
N ASP A 300 -3.22 -9.76 -5.77
CA ASP A 300 -1.86 -9.99 -6.31
C ASP A 300 -1.22 -8.64 -6.65
N SER A 301 -0.50 -8.10 -5.67
CA SER A 301 0.03 -6.74 -5.73
C SER A 301 1.34 -6.67 -6.52
N ARG A 302 1.65 -5.49 -7.06
CA ARG A 302 2.93 -5.17 -7.71
C ARG A 302 4.11 -5.29 -6.73
N ALA A 303 5.31 -5.55 -7.27
CA ALA A 303 6.55 -5.53 -6.52
C ALA A 303 7.12 -4.11 -6.35
N GLY A 304 7.89 -3.90 -5.28
CA GLY A 304 8.62 -2.65 -5.04
C GLY A 304 7.76 -1.53 -4.47
N ILE A 305 8.37 -0.34 -4.34
CA ILE A 305 7.70 0.86 -3.82
C ILE A 305 6.86 1.46 -4.95
N HIS A 306 5.55 1.32 -4.86
CA HIS A 306 4.59 1.80 -5.85
C HIS A 306 3.26 2.13 -5.17
N ASP A 307 2.50 3.09 -5.71
CA ASP A 307 1.24 3.56 -5.09
C ASP A 307 0.20 2.45 -4.97
N VAL A 308 0.06 1.58 -5.96
CA VAL A 308 -0.83 0.40 -5.86
C VAL A 308 -0.45 -0.47 -4.66
N ALA A 309 0.85 -0.75 -4.47
CA ALA A 309 1.31 -1.56 -3.34
C ALA A 309 1.06 -0.85 -2.00
N ALA A 310 1.26 0.47 -1.97
CA ALA A 310 0.95 1.29 -0.80
C ALA A 310 -0.52 1.14 -0.39
N VAL A 311 -1.44 1.42 -1.32
CA VAL A 311 -2.89 1.32 -1.08
C VAL A 311 -3.30 -0.10 -0.67
N VAL A 312 -2.75 -1.12 -1.35
CA VAL A 312 -3.05 -2.53 -1.04
C VAL A 312 -2.66 -2.89 0.39
N LEU A 313 -1.45 -2.52 0.82
CA LEU A 313 -0.94 -2.86 2.15
C LEU A 313 -1.55 -2.02 3.26
N THR A 314 -1.73 -0.73 3.04
CA THR A 314 -2.15 0.19 4.10
C THR A 314 -3.66 0.27 4.25
N ARG A 315 -4.41 0.19 3.14
CA ARG A 315 -5.85 0.47 3.13
C ARG A 315 -6.72 -0.76 2.83
N LEU A 316 -6.35 -1.57 1.83
CA LEU A 316 -7.30 -2.53 1.24
C LEU A 316 -7.32 -3.89 1.93
N SER A 317 -6.20 -4.33 2.54
CA SER A 317 -6.07 -5.69 3.06
C SER A 317 -6.14 -5.78 4.58
N GLY A 318 -6.86 -6.78 5.09
CA GLY A 318 -6.84 -7.18 6.51
C GLY A 318 -5.65 -8.10 6.85
N LEU A 319 -5.08 -8.76 5.84
CA LEU A 319 -3.88 -9.58 5.97
C LEU A 319 -2.92 -9.28 4.82
N ALA A 320 -1.66 -9.02 5.13
CA ALA A 320 -0.60 -8.76 4.15
C ALA A 320 0.51 -9.82 4.25
N LEU A 321 0.70 -10.57 3.18
CA LEU A 321 1.73 -11.60 3.05
C LEU A 321 2.94 -11.00 2.32
N LEU A 322 4.04 -10.76 3.05
CA LEU A 322 5.27 -10.16 2.54
C LEU A 322 6.25 -11.24 2.12
N PHE A 323 6.42 -11.43 0.81
CA PHE A 323 7.31 -12.43 0.22
C PHE A 323 8.76 -11.98 0.32
N ALA A 324 9.56 -12.71 1.08
CA ALA A 324 10.97 -12.46 1.29
C ALA A 324 11.83 -13.65 0.82
N VAL A 325 12.79 -13.36 -0.04
CA VAL A 325 13.93 -14.23 -0.28
C VAL A 325 15.06 -13.76 0.64
N ASP A 326 15.71 -14.68 1.34
CA ASP A 326 16.74 -14.34 2.32
C ASP A 326 18.02 -13.81 1.63
N ASN A 327 18.00 -12.52 1.35
CA ASN A 327 19.15 -11.79 0.84
C ASN A 327 19.17 -10.33 1.36
N PRO A 328 20.36 -9.69 1.42
CA PRO A 328 20.48 -8.34 1.97
C PRO A 328 19.56 -7.32 1.29
N SER A 329 19.41 -7.38 -0.03
CA SER A 329 18.61 -6.38 -0.77
C SER A 329 17.10 -6.49 -0.52
N THR A 330 16.61 -7.66 -0.10
CA THR A 330 15.20 -7.83 0.31
C THR A 330 14.98 -7.17 1.67
N TRP A 331 15.85 -7.45 2.63
CA TRP A 331 15.73 -6.90 3.99
C TRP A 331 15.93 -5.40 4.02
N GLU A 332 16.91 -4.88 3.26
CA GLU A 332 17.11 -3.44 3.12
C GLU A 332 15.87 -2.74 2.53
N GLY A 333 15.29 -3.36 1.49
CA GLY A 333 14.08 -2.81 0.90
C GLY A 333 12.88 -2.79 1.85
N TYR A 334 12.69 -3.85 2.63
CA TYR A 334 11.65 -3.88 3.65
C TYR A 334 11.93 -2.90 4.80
N ARG A 335 13.19 -2.75 5.26
CA ARG A 335 13.54 -1.73 6.25
C ARG A 335 13.18 -0.33 5.76
N MET A 336 13.58 -0.01 4.53
CA MET A 336 13.27 1.29 3.92
C MET A 336 11.75 1.56 3.92
N LEU A 337 10.94 0.57 3.52
CA LEU A 337 9.50 0.69 3.47
C LEU A 337 8.88 0.84 4.87
N LEU A 338 9.24 -0.07 5.78
CA LEU A 338 8.62 -0.12 7.12
C LEU A 338 9.06 1.06 8.01
N SER A 339 10.26 1.61 7.78
CA SER A 339 10.73 2.80 8.50
C SER A 339 9.88 4.05 8.20
N GLU A 340 9.25 4.14 7.05
CA GLU A 340 8.34 5.25 6.76
C GLU A 340 7.13 5.25 7.70
N TRP A 341 6.66 4.07 8.14
CA TRP A 341 5.53 3.97 9.05
C TRP A 341 5.88 4.35 10.50
N GLN A 342 7.17 4.40 10.88
CA GLN A 342 7.58 4.92 12.19
C GLN A 342 7.16 6.38 12.41
N ARG A 343 6.95 7.13 11.32
CA ARG A 343 6.43 8.51 11.38
C ARG A 343 4.97 8.59 11.81
N ARG A 344 4.26 7.46 11.82
CA ARG A 344 2.86 7.29 12.22
C ARG A 344 2.73 6.09 13.17
N PRO A 345 3.13 6.21 14.46
CA PRO A 345 3.20 5.09 15.39
C PRO A 345 1.92 4.27 15.52
N ASP A 346 0.75 4.93 15.56
CA ASP A 346 -0.54 4.23 15.64
C ASP A 346 -0.78 3.35 14.43
N ARG A 347 -0.48 3.88 13.24
CA ARG A 347 -0.60 3.14 11.99
C ARG A 347 0.39 1.98 11.92
N ALA A 348 1.62 2.19 12.36
CA ALA A 348 2.62 1.12 12.44
C ALA A 348 2.17 -0.03 13.36
N ARG A 349 1.55 0.29 14.51
CA ARG A 349 1.00 -0.73 15.44
C ARG A 349 -0.11 -1.54 14.79
N GLU A 350 -1.03 -0.89 14.09
CA GLU A 350 -2.12 -1.56 13.36
C GLU A 350 -1.60 -2.45 12.24
N LEU A 351 -0.72 -1.93 11.38
CA LEU A 351 -0.16 -2.67 10.25
C LEU A 351 0.68 -3.86 10.69
N ARG A 352 1.44 -3.73 11.76
CA ARG A 352 2.26 -4.81 12.32
C ARG A 352 1.47 -6.10 12.57
N GLU A 353 0.26 -5.99 13.10
CA GLU A 353 -0.55 -7.17 13.42
C GLU A 353 -1.11 -7.87 12.17
N ARG A 354 -1.23 -7.15 11.07
CA ARG A 354 -1.77 -7.65 9.80
C ARG A 354 -0.71 -8.24 8.86
N ILE A 355 0.57 -7.99 9.11
CA ILE A 355 1.68 -8.46 8.26
C ILE A 355 2.09 -9.88 8.67
N ARG A 356 2.44 -10.71 7.65
CA ARG A 356 3.11 -12.00 7.83
C ARG A 356 4.23 -12.14 6.81
N ILE A 357 5.38 -12.65 7.25
CA ILE A 357 6.51 -12.93 6.36
C ILE A 357 6.32 -14.28 5.69
N VAL A 358 6.49 -14.33 4.37
CA VAL A 358 6.52 -15.57 3.58
C VAL A 358 7.96 -15.80 3.14
N ALA A 359 8.59 -16.90 3.60
CA ALA A 359 9.90 -17.33 3.13
C ALA A 359 9.77 -17.91 1.72
N ALA A 360 9.89 -17.05 0.72
CA ALA A 360 9.72 -17.40 -0.67
C ALA A 360 10.95 -18.12 -1.23
N MET A 361 10.73 -19.09 -2.12
CA MET A 361 11.79 -19.84 -2.80
C MET A 361 12.79 -20.50 -1.82
N PHE A 362 12.28 -21.04 -0.71
CA PHE A 362 13.09 -21.59 0.36
C PHE A 362 13.65 -22.98 0.01
N HIS A 363 14.95 -23.14 0.08
CA HIS A 363 15.60 -24.42 -0.16
C HIS A 363 15.65 -25.26 1.13
N SER A 364 14.90 -26.35 1.19
CA SER A 364 14.86 -27.26 2.36
C SER A 364 16.04 -28.23 2.44
N ALA A 365 16.79 -28.42 1.36
CA ALA A 365 17.84 -29.42 1.30
C ALA A 365 19.05 -29.03 2.16
N GLY A 366 19.13 -29.61 3.35
CA GLY A 366 20.35 -29.65 4.18
C GLY A 366 20.52 -28.56 5.22
N ASP A 367 19.57 -27.63 5.41
CA ASP A 367 19.83 -26.48 6.28
C ASP A 367 18.60 -26.02 7.09
N ILE A 368 18.27 -26.78 8.15
CA ILE A 368 17.27 -26.37 9.13
C ILE A 368 17.61 -24.99 9.75
N GLY A 369 18.91 -24.64 9.78
CA GLY A 369 19.41 -23.35 10.26
C GLY A 369 18.99 -22.16 9.40
N ARG A 370 18.73 -22.33 8.11
CA ARG A 370 18.40 -21.21 7.21
C ARG A 370 17.04 -20.57 7.50
N LEU A 371 16.03 -21.36 7.89
CA LEU A 371 14.73 -20.78 8.27
C LEU A 371 14.86 -19.97 9.56
N GLY A 372 15.66 -20.45 10.52
CA GLY A 372 16.01 -19.71 11.73
C GLY A 372 16.75 -18.40 11.42
N THR A 373 17.70 -18.43 10.45
CA THR A 373 18.40 -17.21 10.00
C THR A 373 17.45 -16.22 9.36
N LEU A 374 16.55 -16.67 8.47
CA LEU A 374 15.53 -15.82 7.86
C LEU A 374 14.59 -15.21 8.93
N ARG A 375 14.15 -16.02 9.90
CA ARG A 375 13.36 -15.56 11.05
C ARG A 375 14.09 -14.47 11.83
N LYS A 376 15.39 -14.66 12.09
CA LYS A 376 16.21 -13.69 12.81
C LYS A 376 16.29 -12.35 12.05
N HIS A 377 16.55 -12.38 10.75
CA HIS A 377 16.56 -11.17 9.92
C HIS A 377 15.20 -10.46 9.91
N ALA A 378 14.10 -11.23 9.81
CA ALA A 378 12.75 -10.68 9.90
C ALA A 378 12.49 -10.05 11.28
N TYR A 379 12.86 -10.72 12.36
CA TYR A 379 12.73 -10.20 13.72
C TYR A 379 13.53 -8.91 13.92
N GLU A 380 14.80 -8.88 13.49
CA GLU A 380 15.65 -7.69 13.56
C GLU A 380 15.01 -6.51 12.81
N MET A 381 14.54 -6.75 11.60
CA MET A 381 13.84 -5.74 10.79
C MET A 381 12.58 -5.21 11.48
N PHE A 382 11.71 -6.10 12.02
CA PHE A 382 10.50 -5.67 12.74
C PHE A 382 10.85 -4.90 14.01
N THR A 383 11.89 -5.33 14.75
CA THR A 383 12.33 -4.65 15.97
C THR A 383 12.83 -3.25 15.65
N GLU A 384 13.62 -3.09 14.60
CA GLU A 384 14.19 -1.80 14.19
C GLU A 384 13.11 -0.82 13.66
N THR A 385 12.00 -1.33 13.07
CA THR A 385 11.03 -0.50 12.36
C THR A 385 9.65 -0.42 13.01
N LEU A 386 9.03 -1.56 13.34
CA LEU A 386 7.63 -1.62 13.77
C LEU A 386 7.44 -1.82 15.29
N TYR A 387 8.49 -2.20 16.00
CA TYR A 387 8.48 -2.33 17.47
C TYR A 387 9.19 -1.17 18.17
N ASN A 388 10.20 -0.59 17.56
CA ASN A 388 10.93 0.58 18.10
C ASN A 388 10.21 1.88 17.65
N LEU A 389 9.00 2.09 18.14
CA LEU A 389 8.21 3.27 17.84
C LEU A 389 8.41 4.34 18.92
N PRO A 390 8.31 5.64 18.58
CA PRO A 390 8.31 6.71 19.58
C PRO A 390 7.17 6.51 20.59
N ASP A 391 7.44 6.75 21.86
CA ASP A 391 6.41 6.71 22.91
C ASP A 391 5.52 7.96 22.87
N ASP A 392 4.21 7.74 23.03
CA ASP A 392 3.19 8.81 23.07
C ASP A 392 3.11 9.52 24.44
N GLY A 393 4.14 9.48 25.28
CA GLY A 393 4.21 10.19 26.58
C GLY A 393 5.06 9.49 27.65
N ASP A 394 5.37 10.24 28.69
CA ASP A 394 6.24 9.83 29.81
C ASP A 394 5.73 8.62 30.64
N ASP A 395 4.49 8.18 30.43
CA ASP A 395 3.85 7.09 31.21
C ASP A 395 3.67 5.79 30.43
N ALA A 396 4.08 5.71 29.14
CA ALA A 396 3.97 4.48 28.36
C ALA A 396 5.04 3.46 28.80
N GLU A 397 4.61 2.25 29.20
CA GLU A 397 5.57 1.16 29.42
C GLU A 397 6.30 0.83 28.11
N PRO A 398 7.66 0.74 28.14
CA PRO A 398 8.41 0.41 26.94
C PRO A 398 7.90 -0.91 26.37
N PHE A 399 7.48 -0.89 25.10
CA PHE A 399 7.05 -2.10 24.41
C PHE A 399 8.25 -3.04 24.27
N LEU A 400 8.23 -4.13 25.04
CA LEU A 400 9.23 -5.20 24.89
C LEU A 400 8.90 -6.00 23.63
N ALA A 401 9.82 -6.02 22.66
CA ALA A 401 9.69 -6.89 21.51
C ALA A 401 9.49 -8.33 21.96
N PRO A 402 8.53 -9.08 21.36
CA PRO A 402 8.30 -10.49 21.70
C PRO A 402 9.56 -11.33 21.50
N ASP A 403 9.58 -12.54 22.09
CA ASP A 403 10.69 -13.48 21.86
C ASP A 403 10.75 -13.87 20.37
N TRP A 404 11.95 -13.81 19.80
CA TRP A 404 12.19 -14.11 18.39
C TRP A 404 11.87 -15.57 17.99
N GLU A 405 11.79 -16.49 18.98
CA GLU A 405 11.45 -17.91 18.78
C GLU A 405 9.95 -18.20 18.75
N GLU A 406 9.08 -17.23 19.06
CA GLU A 406 7.63 -17.43 19.03
C GLU A 406 7.11 -17.66 17.60
N ASP A 407 6.35 -18.76 17.41
CA ASP A 407 5.90 -19.23 16.10
C ASP A 407 4.70 -18.45 15.50
N ASP A 408 3.86 -17.85 16.34
CA ASP A 408 2.62 -17.18 15.89
C ASP A 408 2.79 -15.67 15.68
N ARG A 409 4.03 -15.19 15.56
CA ARG A 409 4.34 -13.77 15.41
C ARG A 409 4.41 -13.33 13.95
N PRO A 410 4.18 -12.03 13.68
CA PRO A 410 4.25 -11.46 12.33
C PRO A 410 5.55 -11.76 11.58
N TYR A 411 6.68 -11.79 12.28
CA TYR A 411 8.01 -12.07 11.72
C TYR A 411 8.32 -13.57 11.59
N ALA A 412 7.47 -14.49 12.14
CA ALA A 412 7.66 -15.92 11.96
C ALA A 412 7.41 -16.31 10.50
N PRO A 413 8.42 -16.82 9.76
CA PRO A 413 8.30 -16.99 8.32
C PRO A 413 7.47 -18.23 7.95
N ILE A 414 6.56 -18.04 7.01
CA ILE A 414 5.77 -19.12 6.41
C ILE A 414 6.50 -19.61 5.16
N PRO A 415 7.08 -20.83 5.13
CA PRO A 415 7.91 -21.26 4.01
C PRO A 415 7.10 -21.71 2.79
N ILE A 416 7.59 -21.31 1.61
CA ILE A 416 7.26 -21.92 0.31
C ILE A 416 8.55 -22.55 -0.20
N LEU A 417 8.55 -23.88 -0.39
CA LEU A 417 9.74 -24.59 -0.81
C LEU A 417 10.06 -24.32 -2.28
N PHE A 418 11.34 -24.12 -2.56
CA PHE A 418 11.82 -24.03 -3.94
C PHE A 418 11.98 -25.41 -4.56
N GLY A 419 11.47 -25.55 -5.78
CA GLY A 419 11.70 -26.72 -6.63
C GLY A 419 12.04 -26.28 -8.05
N ASN A 420 13.07 -26.87 -8.65
CA ASN A 420 13.43 -26.57 -10.04
C ASN A 420 12.26 -26.82 -10.99
N ASP A 421 11.42 -27.81 -10.67
CA ASP A 421 10.23 -28.16 -11.46
C ASP A 421 9.11 -27.10 -11.40
N LEU A 422 9.19 -26.15 -10.45
CA LEU A 422 8.28 -24.98 -10.39
C LEU A 422 8.71 -23.88 -11.38
N VAL A 423 9.98 -23.88 -11.79
CA VAL A 423 10.50 -22.88 -12.72
C VAL A 423 10.06 -23.23 -14.14
N GLY A 424 9.36 -22.31 -14.78
CA GLY A 424 8.89 -22.51 -16.15
C GLY A 424 7.63 -23.36 -16.29
N LEU A 425 6.89 -23.62 -15.18
CA LEU A 425 5.54 -24.14 -15.26
C LEU A 425 4.69 -23.21 -16.13
N ASP A 426 4.08 -23.79 -17.16
CA ASP A 426 3.08 -23.13 -17.99
C ASP A 426 1.71 -23.66 -17.60
N PRO A 427 0.92 -22.91 -16.81
CA PRO A 427 -0.40 -23.36 -16.34
C PRO A 427 -1.41 -23.57 -17.47
N LEU A 428 -1.26 -22.87 -18.59
CA LEU A 428 -2.13 -23.03 -19.75
C LEU A 428 -1.85 -24.33 -20.51
N ARG A 429 -0.61 -24.79 -20.48
CA ARG A 429 -0.22 -26.09 -21.10
C ARG A 429 -0.50 -27.28 -20.20
N SER A 430 -0.40 -27.11 -18.89
CA SER A 430 -0.59 -28.19 -17.92
C SER A 430 -1.64 -27.77 -16.90
N ARG A 431 -2.91 -27.85 -17.24
CA ARG A 431 -4.04 -27.44 -16.36
C ARG A 431 -4.04 -28.17 -15.00
N ALA A 432 -3.49 -29.38 -14.94
CA ALA A 432 -3.36 -30.13 -13.69
C ALA A 432 -2.11 -29.81 -12.88
N TRP A 433 -1.35 -28.76 -13.24
CA TRP A 433 -0.10 -28.41 -12.55
C TRP A 433 -0.25 -28.24 -11.03
N PRO A 434 -1.35 -27.68 -10.47
CA PRO A 434 -1.50 -27.56 -9.03
C PRO A 434 -1.65 -28.91 -8.29
N GLU A 435 -1.98 -29.99 -9.03
CA GLU A 435 -2.13 -31.35 -8.50
C GLU A 435 -0.82 -32.14 -8.49
N LEU A 436 0.23 -31.55 -9.05
CA LEU A 436 1.52 -32.23 -9.09
C LEU A 436 2.08 -32.39 -7.66
N PRO A 437 2.56 -33.57 -7.26
CA PRO A 437 3.00 -33.84 -5.90
C PRO A 437 4.07 -32.87 -5.37
N PHE A 438 4.94 -32.38 -6.24
CA PHE A 438 5.97 -31.42 -5.86
C PHE A 438 5.39 -30.02 -5.59
N VAL A 439 4.31 -29.62 -6.29
CA VAL A 439 3.60 -28.36 -6.03
C VAL A 439 2.90 -28.44 -4.68
N GLU A 440 2.15 -29.53 -4.44
CA GLU A 440 1.51 -29.76 -3.17
C GLU A 440 2.52 -29.75 -2.00
N ALA A 441 3.64 -30.44 -2.16
CA ALA A 441 4.68 -30.47 -1.13
C ALA A 441 5.30 -29.09 -0.88
N ALA A 442 5.53 -28.30 -1.94
CA ALA A 442 6.14 -26.97 -1.83
C ALA A 442 5.24 -25.96 -1.11
N TYR A 443 3.94 -26.00 -1.35
CA TYR A 443 2.99 -25.00 -0.85
C TYR A 443 2.19 -25.44 0.36
N ARG A 444 2.25 -26.70 0.80
CA ARG A 444 1.42 -27.23 1.89
C ARG A 444 1.46 -26.39 3.15
N THR A 445 2.64 -26.05 3.64
CA THR A 445 2.80 -25.23 4.84
C THR A 445 2.21 -23.84 4.64
N PHE A 446 2.48 -23.23 3.49
CA PHE A 446 1.96 -21.90 3.15
C PHE A 446 0.43 -21.86 3.17
N VAL A 447 -0.24 -22.73 2.41
CA VAL A 447 -1.70 -22.66 2.27
C VAL A 447 -2.42 -22.98 3.59
N THR A 448 -1.88 -23.94 4.39
CA THR A 448 -2.48 -24.29 5.70
C THR A 448 -2.25 -23.20 6.74
N SER A 449 -1.11 -22.51 6.71
CA SER A 449 -0.85 -21.41 7.63
C SER A 449 -1.71 -20.20 7.29
N VAL A 450 -1.82 -19.85 6.00
CA VAL A 450 -2.68 -18.73 5.58
C VAL A 450 -4.16 -19.02 5.91
N GLU A 451 -4.65 -20.23 5.66
CA GLU A 451 -6.04 -20.59 6.00
C GLU A 451 -6.40 -20.34 7.47
N ARG A 452 -5.46 -20.58 8.40
CA ARG A 452 -5.68 -20.32 9.85
C ARG A 452 -5.77 -18.83 10.19
N LEU A 453 -5.20 -17.98 9.35
CA LEU A 453 -5.21 -16.51 9.53
C LEU A 453 -6.45 -15.86 8.91
N LEU A 454 -7.19 -16.60 8.09
CA LEU A 454 -8.39 -16.08 7.43
C LEU A 454 -9.61 -16.12 8.37
N PRO A 455 -10.57 -15.20 8.18
CA PRO A 455 -11.84 -15.27 8.90
C PRO A 455 -12.56 -16.60 8.61
N PRO A 456 -13.41 -17.05 9.54
CA PRO A 456 -14.23 -18.24 9.34
C PRO A 456 -15.12 -18.07 8.10
N GLN A 457 -15.44 -19.17 7.43
CA GLN A 457 -16.35 -19.15 6.29
C GLN A 457 -17.75 -18.74 6.73
N HIS A 458 -18.35 -17.75 6.09
CA HIS A 458 -19.77 -17.46 6.27
C HIS A 458 -20.57 -18.65 5.73
N ARG A 459 -21.17 -19.43 6.64
CA ARG A 459 -22.23 -20.34 6.26
C ARG A 459 -23.50 -19.51 6.22
N GLU A 460 -24.04 -19.25 5.03
CA GLU A 460 -25.43 -18.84 4.93
C GLU A 460 -26.25 -19.94 5.62
N GLU A 461 -26.90 -19.57 6.74
CA GLU A 461 -27.92 -20.43 7.32
C GLU A 461 -28.98 -20.60 6.25
N THR A 462 -28.99 -21.78 5.62
CA THR A 462 -30.07 -22.18 4.72
C THR A 462 -31.38 -22.15 5.52
N ALA A 463 -32.17 -21.08 5.29
CA ALA A 463 -33.52 -20.93 5.81
C ALA A 463 -34.48 -21.90 5.11
#